data_4ed58f31d1fee64f778e85ca7d2f6622
#
_entry.id   4ed58f31d1fee64f778e85ca7d2f6622
#
_cell.length_a   1.000
_cell.length_b   1.000
_cell.length_c   1.000
_cell.angle_alpha   90.00
_cell.angle_beta   90.00
_cell.angle_gamma   90.00
#
_symmetry.space_group_name_H-M   'P 1'
#
loop_
_entity.id
_entity.type
_entity.pdbx_description
1 polymer ?
#
loop_
_entity_poly.entity_id
_entity_poly.type
_entity_poly.pdbx_seq_one_letter_code
_entity_poly.pdbx_strand_id
1 'polypeptide(L)'
;VENYRKALIMHAYQQALINQTLSEEISETELADYYEKHQELFKVESPLIKGLFIKVPLTAPQLGSVRRWYRTENREAVEHLEKYSLQNAVKYEYFYDKWVPITEVMDLMPLKVSDAGEYLNKNRHVELKDTAFHYFLNVSDYRAVGEQEPYEFARSQVKDMMLNMKQVNFMKQVKEDLYQRAEKKDKIKYY
;
A
#
# COMPACT_ATOMS: atom_id res chain seq x y z
N VAL A 1 -35.59 0.76 -27.77
CA VAL A 1 -34.38 1.36 -28.39
C VAL A 1 -34.09 2.77 -27.83
N GLU A 2 -35.09 3.62 -27.65
CA GLU A 2 -34.91 4.95 -27.05
C GLU A 2 -34.50 4.89 -25.58
N ASN A 3 -35.03 3.94 -24.80
CA ASN A 3 -34.67 3.77 -23.39
C ASN A 3 -33.21 3.31 -23.21
N TYR A 4 -32.73 2.49 -24.14
CA TYR A 4 -31.34 2.03 -24.15
C TYR A 4 -30.38 3.18 -24.50
N ARG A 5 -30.74 4.02 -25.49
CA ARG A 5 -29.93 5.22 -25.83
C ARG A 5 -29.87 6.20 -24.69
N LYS A 6 -30.98 6.48 -24.00
CA LYS A 6 -31.01 7.36 -22.83
C LYS A 6 -30.16 6.81 -21.71
N ALA A 7 -30.20 5.50 -21.46
CA ALA A 7 -29.37 4.85 -20.43
C ALA A 7 -27.89 4.94 -20.76
N LEU A 8 -27.50 4.77 -22.03
CA LEU A 8 -26.11 4.89 -22.47
C LEU A 8 -25.59 6.33 -22.35
N ILE A 9 -26.40 7.32 -22.74
CA ILE A 9 -26.06 8.74 -22.64
C ILE A 9 -25.89 9.14 -21.17
N MET A 10 -26.79 8.69 -20.30
CA MET A 10 -26.69 8.94 -18.86
C MET A 10 -25.44 8.30 -18.26
N HIS A 11 -25.14 7.06 -18.65
CA HIS A 11 -23.94 6.37 -18.17
C HIS A 11 -22.66 7.09 -18.62
N ALA A 12 -22.59 7.49 -19.88
CA ALA A 12 -21.45 8.25 -20.42
C ALA A 12 -21.30 9.61 -19.72
N TYR A 13 -22.41 10.31 -19.47
CA TYR A 13 -22.42 11.59 -18.75
C TYR A 13 -21.95 11.43 -17.31
N GLN A 14 -22.47 10.42 -16.61
CA GLN A 14 -22.05 10.10 -15.24
C GLN A 14 -20.56 9.75 -15.18
N GLN A 15 -20.07 8.96 -16.14
CA GLN A 15 -18.67 8.58 -16.20
C GLN A 15 -17.76 9.79 -16.45
N ALA A 16 -18.16 10.70 -17.34
CA ALA A 16 -17.42 11.93 -17.60
C ALA A 16 -17.37 12.83 -16.37
N LEU A 17 -18.46 12.96 -15.64
CA LEU A 17 -18.52 13.74 -14.40
C LEU A 17 -17.70 13.12 -13.28
N ILE A 18 -17.71 11.80 -13.14
CA ILE A 18 -16.87 11.07 -12.19
C ILE A 18 -15.39 11.31 -12.49
N ASN A 19 -14.98 11.21 -13.76
CA ASN A 19 -13.61 11.46 -14.18
C ASN A 19 -13.19 12.91 -13.89
N GLN A 20 -14.07 13.87 -14.08
CA GLN A 20 -13.82 15.28 -13.76
C GLN A 20 -13.65 15.47 -12.25
N THR A 21 -14.47 14.81 -11.44
CA THR A 21 -14.39 14.87 -9.97
C THR A 21 -13.11 14.19 -9.47
N LEU A 22 -12.70 13.08 -10.07
CA LEU A 22 -11.47 12.37 -9.74
C LEU A 22 -10.22 13.19 -10.08
N SER A 23 -10.32 14.15 -11.01
CA SER A 23 -9.20 15.05 -11.32
C SER A 23 -9.01 16.12 -10.24
N GLU A 24 -9.96 16.33 -9.32
CA GLU A 24 -9.78 17.20 -8.16
C GLU A 24 -8.88 16.50 -7.16
N GLU A 25 -7.68 17.04 -6.97
CA GLU A 25 -6.72 16.51 -6.03
C GLU A 25 -7.20 16.67 -4.59
N ILE A 26 -7.14 15.58 -3.84
CA ILE A 26 -7.35 15.61 -2.39
C ILE A 26 -6.05 16.13 -1.77
N SER A 27 -6.14 17.19 -0.96
CA SER A 27 -4.97 17.77 -0.31
C SER A 27 -4.40 16.86 0.78
N GLU A 28 -3.11 16.98 1.04
CA GLU A 28 -2.46 16.26 2.14
C GLU A 28 -3.10 16.58 3.50
N THR A 29 -3.56 17.82 3.69
CA THR A 29 -4.26 18.24 4.91
C THR A 29 -5.58 17.49 5.07
N GLU A 30 -6.34 17.31 4.00
CA GLU A 30 -7.59 16.53 4.02
C GLU A 30 -7.35 15.07 4.35
N LEU A 31 -6.31 14.47 3.76
CA LEU A 31 -5.93 13.08 4.02
C LEU A 31 -5.55 12.87 5.49
N ALA A 32 -4.68 13.73 6.01
CA ALA A 32 -4.22 13.65 7.39
C ALA A 32 -5.37 13.87 8.38
N ASP A 33 -6.26 14.80 8.10
CA ASP A 33 -7.44 15.07 8.94
C ASP A 33 -8.39 13.87 8.98
N TYR A 34 -8.65 13.26 7.85
CA TYR A 34 -9.50 12.06 7.78
C TYR A 34 -8.89 10.91 8.58
N TYR A 35 -7.58 10.67 8.43
CA TYR A 35 -6.86 9.65 9.18
C TYR A 35 -6.97 9.88 10.69
N GLU A 36 -6.74 11.11 11.15
CA GLU A 36 -6.83 11.47 12.56
C GLU A 36 -8.23 11.28 13.14
N LYS A 37 -9.26 11.63 12.38
CA LYS A 37 -10.65 11.51 12.81
C LYS A 37 -11.19 10.08 12.80
N HIS A 38 -10.57 9.18 12.03
CA HIS A 38 -11.04 7.82 11.82
C HIS A 38 -9.96 6.77 12.12
N GLN A 39 -9.18 6.99 13.17
CA GLN A 39 -8.08 6.11 13.55
C GLN A 39 -8.51 4.66 13.76
N GLU A 40 -9.74 4.44 14.23
CA GLU A 40 -10.30 3.11 14.44
C GLU A 40 -10.41 2.27 13.16
N LEU A 41 -10.43 2.92 11.99
CA LEU A 41 -10.47 2.24 10.70
C LEU A 41 -9.09 1.79 10.20
N PHE A 42 -8.03 2.33 10.81
CA PHE A 42 -6.65 2.12 10.36
C PHE A 42 -5.84 1.36 11.41
N LYS A 43 -6.27 0.15 11.70
CA LYS A 43 -5.55 -0.78 12.60
C LYS A 43 -4.78 -1.80 11.78
N VAL A 44 -3.59 -2.15 12.25
CA VAL A 44 -2.74 -3.14 11.61
C VAL A 44 -3.44 -4.50 11.62
N GLU A 45 -3.69 -5.07 10.45
CA GLU A 45 -4.30 -6.41 10.29
C GLU A 45 -3.25 -7.50 10.18
N SER A 46 -2.15 -7.22 9.51
CA SER A 46 -0.97 -8.08 9.41
C SER A 46 0.24 -7.28 9.85
N PRO A 47 1.16 -7.85 10.65
CA PRO A 47 2.31 -7.09 11.13
C PRO A 47 3.03 -6.37 9.99
N LEU A 48 3.46 -5.14 10.27
CA LEU A 48 4.19 -4.30 9.33
C LEU A 48 5.65 -4.19 9.75
N ILE A 49 6.55 -4.21 8.80
CA ILE A 49 7.97 -4.05 9.03
C ILE A 49 8.60 -3.05 8.07
N LYS A 50 9.65 -2.40 8.54
CA LYS A 50 10.63 -1.69 7.71
C LYS A 50 11.93 -2.46 7.75
N GLY A 51 12.66 -2.52 6.66
CA GLY A 51 13.90 -3.28 6.67
C GLY A 51 14.60 -3.35 5.33
N LEU A 52 15.40 -4.39 5.21
CA LEU A 52 16.17 -4.68 4.00
C LEU A 52 16.28 -6.19 3.85
N PHE A 53 16.09 -6.67 2.64
CA PHE A 53 16.17 -8.10 2.30
C PHE A 53 17.10 -8.31 1.13
N ILE A 54 17.96 -9.34 1.24
CA ILE A 54 18.81 -9.77 0.13
C ILE A 54 18.86 -11.30 0.06
N LYS A 55 18.73 -11.82 -1.16
CA LYS A 55 18.83 -13.23 -1.48
C LYS A 55 19.96 -13.42 -2.47
N VAL A 56 20.93 -14.26 -2.13
CA VAL A 56 22.09 -14.52 -2.98
C VAL A 56 22.32 -16.02 -3.16
N PRO A 57 22.92 -16.47 -4.28
CA PRO A 57 23.30 -17.86 -4.44
C PRO A 57 24.28 -18.31 -3.36
N LEU A 58 24.32 -19.62 -3.05
CA LEU A 58 25.28 -20.18 -2.10
C LEU A 58 26.72 -19.90 -2.49
N THR A 59 26.99 -19.78 -3.81
CA THR A 59 28.32 -19.54 -4.37
C THR A 59 28.70 -18.08 -4.44
N ALA A 60 27.83 -17.17 -3.96
CA ALA A 60 28.09 -15.73 -4.01
C ALA A 60 29.34 -15.36 -3.20
N PRO A 61 30.18 -14.43 -3.71
CA PRO A 61 31.41 -14.03 -3.00
C PRO A 61 31.11 -13.08 -1.86
N GLN A 62 32.08 -12.91 -0.97
CA GLN A 62 32.08 -11.88 0.09
C GLN A 62 30.90 -11.97 1.05
N LEU A 63 30.46 -13.17 1.41
CA LEU A 63 29.34 -13.34 2.34
C LEU A 63 29.60 -12.71 3.72
N GLY A 64 30.85 -12.70 4.17
CA GLY A 64 31.23 -12.01 5.42
C GLY A 64 30.96 -10.52 5.37
N SER A 65 31.19 -9.89 4.22
CA SER A 65 30.86 -8.46 4.00
C SER A 65 29.34 -8.25 3.96
N VAL A 66 28.60 -9.14 3.31
CA VAL A 66 27.14 -9.08 3.28
C VAL A 66 26.55 -9.15 4.69
N ARG A 67 27.07 -10.06 5.52
CA ARG A 67 26.67 -10.19 6.94
C ARG A 67 26.86 -8.93 7.73
N ARG A 68 27.95 -8.23 7.48
CA ARG A 68 28.22 -6.95 8.13
C ARG A 68 27.29 -5.84 7.61
N TRP A 69 27.14 -5.75 6.30
CA TRP A 69 26.35 -4.68 5.67
C TRP A 69 24.86 -4.78 5.96
N TYR A 70 24.26 -5.98 5.92
CA TYR A 70 22.82 -6.08 6.13
C TYR A 70 22.39 -5.76 7.56
N ARG A 71 23.32 -5.86 8.53
CA ARG A 71 23.07 -5.51 9.93
C ARG A 71 23.26 -4.03 10.24
N THR A 72 23.92 -3.32 9.37
CA THR A 72 24.31 -1.91 9.58
C THR A 72 23.36 -1.00 8.83
N GLU A 73 22.58 -0.21 9.57
CA GLU A 73 21.51 0.63 9.00
C GLU A 73 22.02 2.03 8.63
N ASN A 74 23.24 2.15 8.11
CA ASN A 74 23.77 3.42 7.65
C ASN A 74 23.81 3.47 6.11
N ARG A 75 23.92 4.67 5.57
CA ARG A 75 23.96 4.92 4.13
C ARG A 75 25.09 4.17 3.43
N GLU A 76 26.27 4.15 4.05
CA GLU A 76 27.45 3.49 3.48
C GLU A 76 27.23 1.99 3.28
N ALA A 77 26.70 1.31 4.30
CA ALA A 77 26.40 -0.12 4.23
C ALA A 77 25.32 -0.42 3.17
N VAL A 78 24.30 0.42 3.09
CA VAL A 78 23.24 0.28 2.07
C VAL A 78 23.82 0.45 0.66
N GLU A 79 24.66 1.44 0.45
CA GLU A 79 25.32 1.66 -0.85
C GLU A 79 26.19 0.46 -1.26
N HIS A 80 26.94 -0.11 -0.32
CA HIS A 80 27.72 -1.32 -0.58
C HIS A 80 26.85 -2.51 -0.95
N LEU A 81 25.74 -2.71 -0.25
CA LEU A 81 24.80 -3.78 -0.57
C LEU A 81 24.11 -3.58 -1.92
N GLU A 82 23.76 -2.36 -2.26
CA GLU A 82 23.16 -2.06 -3.57
C GLU A 82 24.11 -2.41 -4.71
N LYS A 83 25.36 -1.99 -4.62
CA LYS A 83 26.40 -2.31 -5.61
C LYS A 83 26.66 -3.81 -5.69
N TYR A 84 26.76 -4.46 -4.55
CA TYR A 84 26.93 -5.92 -4.48
C TYR A 84 25.75 -6.64 -5.11
N SER A 85 24.54 -6.18 -4.83
CA SER A 85 23.29 -6.82 -5.30
C SER A 85 23.14 -6.79 -6.80
N LEU A 86 23.59 -5.72 -7.47
CA LEU A 86 23.54 -5.61 -8.92
C LEU A 86 24.29 -6.74 -9.62
N GLN A 87 25.35 -7.26 -9.01
CA GLN A 87 26.18 -8.30 -9.59
C GLN A 87 25.90 -9.70 -9.05
N ASN A 88 25.43 -9.83 -7.81
CA ASN A 88 25.40 -11.10 -7.09
C ASN A 88 24.04 -11.51 -6.53
N ALA A 89 23.09 -10.60 -6.37
CA ALA A 89 21.82 -10.93 -5.74
C ALA A 89 20.79 -11.44 -6.76
N VAL A 90 20.02 -12.42 -6.34
CA VAL A 90 18.82 -12.88 -7.06
C VAL A 90 17.65 -11.95 -6.76
N LYS A 91 17.59 -11.46 -5.52
CA LYS A 91 16.55 -10.53 -5.06
C LYS A 91 17.16 -9.57 -4.05
N TYR A 92 16.81 -8.28 -4.17
CA TYR A 92 17.18 -7.24 -3.22
C TYR A 92 15.99 -6.32 -3.04
N GLU A 93 15.58 -6.10 -1.80
CA GLU A 93 14.50 -5.20 -1.46
C GLU A 93 14.97 -4.23 -0.37
N TYR A 94 14.89 -2.95 -0.66
CA TYR A 94 15.15 -1.87 0.28
C TYR A 94 13.84 -1.27 0.73
N PHE A 95 13.54 -1.36 2.01
CA PHE A 95 12.30 -0.81 2.58
C PHE A 95 12.52 -0.22 3.97
N TYR A 96 13.68 0.37 4.23
CA TYR A 96 13.89 1.15 5.45
C TYR A 96 13.02 2.41 5.49
N ASP A 97 12.56 2.86 4.33
CA ASP A 97 11.78 4.09 4.15
C ASP A 97 10.28 3.84 3.99
N LYS A 98 9.84 2.59 3.96
CA LYS A 98 8.42 2.27 3.79
C LYS A 98 8.01 1.05 4.59
N TRP A 99 6.76 1.03 5.04
CA TRP A 99 6.18 -0.11 5.72
C TRP A 99 5.73 -1.16 4.71
N VAL A 100 6.02 -2.41 5.01
CA VAL A 100 5.68 -3.57 4.17
C VAL A 100 5.00 -4.61 5.06
N PRO A 101 3.88 -5.22 4.61
CA PRO A 101 3.28 -6.33 5.34
C PRO A 101 4.25 -7.51 5.44
N ILE A 102 4.30 -8.13 6.59
CA ILE A 102 5.20 -9.26 6.86
C ILE A 102 4.98 -10.42 5.88
N THR A 103 3.76 -10.57 5.39
CA THR A 103 3.39 -11.63 4.42
C THR A 103 4.19 -11.52 3.12
N GLU A 104 4.46 -10.30 2.66
CA GLU A 104 5.27 -10.09 1.44
C GLU A 104 6.70 -10.58 1.62
N VAL A 105 7.26 -10.40 2.82
CA VAL A 105 8.62 -10.84 3.13
C VAL A 105 8.66 -12.35 3.35
N MET A 106 7.64 -12.91 3.98
CA MET A 106 7.56 -14.37 4.19
C MET A 106 7.48 -15.16 2.88
N ASP A 107 6.92 -14.56 1.84
CA ASP A 107 6.89 -15.17 0.51
C ASP A 107 8.28 -15.22 -0.16
N LEU A 108 9.22 -14.41 0.32
CA LEU A 108 10.56 -14.30 -0.26
C LEU A 108 11.58 -15.24 0.41
N MET A 109 11.30 -15.75 1.60
CA MET A 109 12.28 -16.53 2.37
C MET A 109 11.63 -17.73 3.05
N PRO A 110 12.37 -18.86 3.20
CA PRO A 110 11.83 -20.08 3.79
C PRO A 110 11.87 -20.07 5.32
N LEU A 111 11.30 -19.06 5.94
CA LEU A 111 11.21 -18.97 7.39
C LEU A 111 10.06 -19.83 7.89
N LYS A 112 10.39 -20.89 8.63
CA LYS A 112 9.43 -21.85 9.18
C LYS A 112 9.28 -21.64 10.68
N VAL A 113 8.39 -20.75 11.07
CA VAL A 113 8.06 -20.45 12.46
C VAL A 113 6.54 -20.38 12.60
N SER A 114 6.03 -20.68 13.80
CA SER A 114 4.60 -20.68 14.06
C SER A 114 3.99 -19.27 14.04
N ASP A 115 4.76 -18.27 14.51
CA ASP A 115 4.35 -16.87 14.53
C ASP A 115 5.51 -16.01 14.00
N ALA A 116 5.44 -15.69 12.71
CA ALA A 116 6.47 -14.90 12.03
C ALA A 116 6.59 -13.48 12.60
N GLY A 117 5.46 -12.87 12.96
CA GLY A 117 5.45 -11.53 13.53
C GLY A 117 6.20 -11.45 14.84
N GLU A 118 5.88 -12.34 15.77
CA GLU A 118 6.56 -12.39 17.06
C GLU A 118 8.05 -12.71 16.90
N TYR A 119 8.36 -13.67 16.01
CA TYR A 119 9.74 -14.05 15.73
C TYR A 119 10.57 -12.86 15.23
N LEU A 120 10.06 -12.11 14.25
CA LEU A 120 10.77 -10.97 13.67
C LEU A 120 10.82 -9.77 14.62
N ASN A 121 9.85 -9.62 15.51
CA ASN A 121 9.91 -8.60 16.54
C ASN A 121 11.06 -8.83 17.51
N LYS A 122 11.31 -10.10 17.85
CA LYS A 122 12.41 -10.50 18.75
C LYS A 122 13.74 -10.65 18.02
N ASN A 123 13.72 -11.09 16.77
CA ASN A 123 14.90 -11.39 15.98
C ASN A 123 14.96 -10.45 14.78
N ARG A 124 15.61 -9.31 14.97
CA ARG A 124 15.68 -8.23 13.98
C ARG A 124 16.67 -8.49 12.85
N HIS A 125 17.63 -9.36 13.05
CA HIS A 125 18.60 -9.78 12.04
C HIS A 125 18.43 -11.27 11.80
N VAL A 126 17.94 -11.63 10.62
CA VAL A 126 17.66 -13.03 10.26
C VAL A 126 18.55 -13.44 9.11
N GLU A 127 19.29 -14.53 9.29
CA GLU A 127 20.07 -15.17 8.24
C GLU A 127 19.62 -16.61 8.09
N LEU A 128 19.20 -16.98 6.89
CA LEU A 128 18.77 -18.33 6.54
C LEU A 128 19.55 -18.84 5.34
N LYS A 129 19.59 -20.17 5.22
CA LYS A 129 20.22 -20.86 4.11
C LYS A 129 19.37 -22.07 3.74
N ASP A 130 19.17 -22.27 2.46
CA ASP A 130 18.59 -23.51 1.94
C ASP A 130 19.60 -24.22 1.02
N THR A 131 19.12 -25.13 0.17
CA THR A 131 20.00 -25.90 -0.74
C THR A 131 20.58 -25.08 -1.88
N ALA A 132 20.07 -23.87 -2.15
CA ALA A 132 20.44 -23.06 -3.30
C ALA A 132 20.85 -21.62 -2.95
N PHE A 133 20.33 -21.05 -1.85
CA PHE A 133 20.46 -19.62 -1.56
C PHE A 133 20.77 -19.33 -0.11
N HIS A 134 21.39 -18.16 0.11
CA HIS A 134 21.43 -17.48 1.40
C HIS A 134 20.41 -16.35 1.40
N TYR A 135 19.73 -16.17 2.54
CA TYR A 135 18.71 -15.13 2.76
C TYR A 135 19.11 -14.29 3.95
N PHE A 136 19.09 -12.98 3.78
CA PHE A 136 19.42 -12.02 4.84
C PHE A 136 18.28 -11.01 4.96
N LEU A 137 17.78 -10.83 6.16
CA LEU A 137 16.71 -9.88 6.46
C LEU A 137 17.10 -9.06 7.70
N ASN A 138 17.08 -7.74 7.56
CA ASN A 138 17.16 -6.82 8.69
C ASN A 138 15.79 -6.14 8.86
N VAL A 139 15.23 -6.25 10.07
CA VAL A 139 13.99 -5.57 10.45
C VAL A 139 14.36 -4.36 11.31
N SER A 140 14.24 -3.17 10.75
CA SER A 140 14.59 -1.93 11.45
C SER A 140 13.45 -1.40 12.32
N ASP A 141 12.20 -1.66 11.94
CA ASP A 141 11.02 -1.23 12.70
C ASP A 141 9.89 -2.24 12.52
N TYR A 142 8.96 -2.26 13.46
CA TYR A 142 7.91 -3.28 13.54
C TYR A 142 6.61 -2.69 14.12
N ARG A 143 5.49 -3.09 13.56
CA ARG A 143 4.15 -2.79 14.10
C ARG A 143 3.34 -4.08 14.21
N ALA A 144 2.81 -4.34 15.40
CA ALA A 144 2.01 -5.53 15.69
C ALA A 144 0.56 -5.37 15.23
N VAL A 145 -0.11 -6.51 15.04
CA VAL A 145 -1.55 -6.54 14.79
C VAL A 145 -2.30 -5.81 15.90
N GLY A 146 -3.27 -4.99 15.53
CA GLY A 146 -4.09 -4.19 16.46
C GLY A 146 -3.50 -2.83 16.80
N GLU A 147 -2.22 -2.58 16.51
CA GLU A 147 -1.64 -1.25 16.65
C GLU A 147 -2.18 -0.31 15.58
N GLN A 148 -2.02 0.98 15.81
CA GLN A 148 -2.39 1.99 14.82
C GLN A 148 -1.48 1.86 13.60
N GLU A 149 -2.07 1.79 12.40
CA GLU A 149 -1.28 1.85 11.17
C GLU A 149 -0.55 3.19 11.08
N PRO A 150 0.74 3.19 10.74
CA PRO A 150 1.44 4.45 10.45
C PRO A 150 0.74 5.19 9.30
N TYR A 151 0.66 6.51 9.42
CA TYR A 151 0.01 7.34 8.38
C TYR A 151 0.60 7.11 6.99
N GLU A 152 1.91 6.96 6.90
CA GLU A 152 2.62 6.71 5.65
C GLU A 152 2.11 5.44 4.94
N PHE A 153 1.80 4.40 5.72
CA PHE A 153 1.24 3.16 5.19
C PHE A 153 -0.26 3.30 4.87
N ALA A 154 -1.01 3.96 5.74
CA ALA A 154 -2.44 4.13 5.59
C ALA A 154 -2.82 5.15 4.51
N ARG A 155 -1.92 6.03 4.12
CA ARG A 155 -2.20 7.17 3.24
C ARG A 155 -2.90 6.78 1.94
N SER A 156 -2.45 5.75 1.26
CA SER A 156 -3.09 5.30 0.01
C SER A 156 -4.50 4.78 0.25
N GLN A 157 -4.71 4.05 1.34
CA GLN A 157 -6.03 3.57 1.75
C GLN A 157 -6.96 4.73 2.10
N VAL A 158 -6.47 5.73 2.82
CA VAL A 158 -7.22 6.96 3.13
C VAL A 158 -7.64 7.65 1.84
N LYS A 159 -6.73 7.80 0.90
CA LYS A 159 -6.99 8.42 -0.39
C LYS A 159 -8.06 7.66 -1.18
N ASP A 160 -7.96 6.34 -1.25
CA ASP A 160 -8.95 5.49 -1.93
C ASP A 160 -10.33 5.60 -1.28
N MET A 161 -10.39 5.61 0.04
CA MET A 161 -11.64 5.77 0.78
C MET A 161 -12.29 7.13 0.53
N MET A 162 -11.51 8.20 0.54
CA MET A 162 -11.99 9.55 0.28
C MET A 162 -12.45 9.73 -1.17
N LEU A 163 -11.71 9.18 -2.13
CA LEU A 163 -12.11 9.19 -3.54
C LEU A 163 -13.43 8.43 -3.73
N ASN A 164 -13.57 7.27 -3.10
CA ASN A 164 -14.79 6.48 -3.14
C ASN A 164 -15.98 7.24 -2.54
N MET A 165 -15.79 7.91 -1.41
CA MET A 165 -16.82 8.74 -0.79
C MET A 165 -17.22 9.90 -1.71
N LYS A 166 -16.27 10.56 -2.34
CA LYS A 166 -16.54 11.64 -3.29
C LYS A 166 -17.33 11.15 -4.51
N GLN A 167 -16.98 9.96 -5.04
CA GLN A 167 -17.72 9.34 -6.13
C GLN A 167 -19.16 9.04 -5.74
N VAL A 168 -19.38 8.43 -4.58
CA VAL A 168 -20.71 8.08 -4.08
C VAL A 168 -21.56 9.34 -3.87
N ASN A 169 -21.01 10.36 -3.24
CA ASN A 169 -21.71 11.63 -3.00
C ASN A 169 -22.04 12.34 -4.31
N PHE A 170 -21.11 12.34 -5.25
CA PHE A 170 -21.30 12.92 -6.57
C PHE A 170 -22.41 12.21 -7.35
N MET A 171 -22.42 10.89 -7.33
CA MET A 171 -23.47 10.09 -7.98
C MET A 171 -24.85 10.35 -7.37
N LYS A 172 -24.94 10.49 -6.05
CA LYS A 172 -26.19 10.86 -5.37
C LYS A 172 -26.66 12.24 -5.82
N GLN A 173 -25.77 13.20 -5.90
CA GLN A 173 -26.08 14.57 -6.30
C GLN A 173 -26.56 14.61 -7.76
N VAL A 174 -25.91 13.91 -8.66
CA VAL A 174 -26.31 13.79 -10.08
C VAL A 174 -27.70 13.18 -10.21
N LYS A 175 -27.97 12.10 -9.49
CA LYS A 175 -29.31 11.45 -9.50
C LYS A 175 -30.39 12.40 -9.00
N GLU A 176 -30.10 13.13 -7.93
CA GLU A 176 -31.05 14.10 -7.36
C GLU A 176 -31.33 15.25 -8.33
N ASP A 177 -30.28 15.81 -8.95
CA ASP A 177 -30.43 16.87 -9.96
C ASP A 177 -31.24 16.40 -11.16
N LEU A 178 -31.00 15.20 -11.65
CA LEU A 178 -31.76 14.60 -12.75
C LEU A 178 -33.23 14.37 -12.38
N TYR A 179 -33.49 13.91 -11.16
CA TYR A 179 -34.84 13.73 -10.65
C TYR A 179 -35.60 15.05 -10.57
N GLN A 180 -34.97 16.09 -10.04
CA GLN A 180 -35.56 17.43 -9.93
C GLN A 180 -35.86 18.03 -11.33
N ARG A 181 -34.95 17.83 -12.29
CA ARG A 181 -35.15 18.28 -13.67
C ARG A 181 -36.33 17.55 -14.35
N ALA A 182 -36.45 16.25 -14.09
CA ALA A 182 -37.55 15.45 -14.60
C ALA A 182 -38.90 15.91 -14.01
N GLU A 183 -38.95 16.18 -12.70
CA GLU A 183 -40.17 16.71 -12.05
C GLU A 183 -40.55 18.08 -12.61
N LYS A 184 -39.60 18.98 -12.85
CA LYS A 184 -39.88 20.27 -13.43
C LYS A 184 -40.40 20.18 -14.85
N LYS A 185 -39.93 19.26 -15.66
CA LYS A 185 -40.42 19.00 -17.00
C LYS A 185 -41.84 18.44 -16.98
N ASP A 186 -42.13 17.53 -16.06
CA ASP A 186 -43.49 16.99 -15.91
C ASP A 186 -44.49 18.03 -15.43
N LYS A 187 -44.10 18.91 -14.52
CA LYS A 187 -44.91 20.06 -14.08
C LYS A 187 -45.19 21.05 -15.21
N ILE A 188 -44.23 21.27 -16.10
CA ILE A 188 -44.39 22.16 -17.25
C ILE A 188 -45.32 21.53 -18.28
N LYS A 189 -45.38 20.22 -18.43
CA LYS A 189 -46.29 19.50 -19.35
C LYS A 189 -47.76 19.55 -18.94
N TYR A 190 -48.08 19.79 -17.68
CA TYR A 190 -49.44 19.86 -17.16
C TYR A 190 -50.05 21.27 -17.25
N TYR A 191 -49.31 22.26 -17.73
CA TYR A 191 -49.76 23.62 -17.98
C TYR A 191 -49.79 23.90 -19.50
#